data_04ad75a2284997087bb37e08cc968b2b
#
_entry.id   04ad75a2284997087bb37e08cc968b2b
#
_cell.length_a   1.000
_cell.length_b   1.000
_cell.length_c   1.000
_cell.angle_alpha   90.00
_cell.angle_beta   90.00
_cell.angle_gamma   90.00
#
_symmetry.space_group_name_H-M   'P 1'
#
loop_
_entity.id
_entity.type
_entity.pdbx_description
1 polymer ?
#
loop_
_entity_poly.entity_id
_entity_poly.type
_entity_poly.pdbx_seq_one_letter_code
_entity_poly.pdbx_strand_id
1 'polypeptide(L)'
;IRRPPRSTPKPSSAASDVYKRQVLGSGLVGALAYTFSDSFWFSAVEGEVYAMSSLFTAVTFWCIMKWEQEADKPHASRWLVLIGYLIGLSVGVHLLSLLTIPAMGMIYYFKKYEYSKVGTIKAFVSSMIILGLVQAVIIPGAVSLISKFELFFVNTIGLPFNSGTIIYFLAIIGSITFGLIYTKKHNKVVWNTAILGMMMLLIGYSSFAILVVRSNANPPIDENNPEDAVGLLSYLKREQYGSWPIVYGQHFNAKLDSREPYIDGNPIYAKDEKKGKYIIIDKRKNTVP
;
A
#
# COMPACT_ATOMS: atom_id res chain seq x y z
N ILE A 1 13.50 36.56 -51.75
CA ILE A 1 14.28 35.30 -51.57
C ILE A 1 14.18 34.90 -50.08
N ARG A 2 13.38 33.89 -49.77
CA ARG A 2 13.30 33.32 -48.41
C ARG A 2 14.53 32.45 -48.19
N ARG A 3 15.34 32.78 -47.19
CA ARG A 3 16.44 31.89 -46.72
C ARG A 3 15.85 30.57 -46.23
N PRO A 4 16.39 29.40 -46.63
CA PRO A 4 15.96 28.13 -46.10
C PRO A 4 16.20 28.09 -44.58
N PRO A 5 15.38 27.37 -43.79
CA PRO A 5 15.56 27.26 -42.37
C PRO A 5 16.93 26.63 -42.09
N ARG A 6 17.71 27.25 -41.19
CA ARG A 6 18.99 26.69 -40.74
C ARG A 6 18.71 25.31 -40.14
N SER A 7 19.25 24.28 -40.77
CA SER A 7 19.28 22.95 -40.18
C SER A 7 20.04 23.04 -38.88
N THR A 8 19.41 22.72 -37.77
CA THR A 8 20.10 22.54 -36.48
C THR A 8 21.15 21.44 -36.67
N PRO A 9 22.45 21.68 -36.31
CA PRO A 9 23.47 20.66 -36.44
C PRO A 9 23.06 19.40 -35.66
N LYS A 10 23.04 18.24 -36.33
CA LYS A 10 22.91 16.97 -35.61
C LYS A 10 24.06 16.88 -34.63
N PRO A 11 23.84 16.59 -33.33
CA PRO A 11 24.93 16.38 -32.38
C PRO A 11 25.86 15.32 -32.95
N SER A 12 27.17 15.53 -32.88
CA SER A 12 28.15 14.54 -33.32
C SER A 12 27.95 13.25 -32.49
N SER A 13 28.22 12.10 -33.09
CA SER A 13 28.15 10.79 -32.38
C SER A 13 29.00 10.81 -31.12
N ALA A 14 30.17 11.48 -31.17
CA ALA A 14 31.05 11.66 -30.02
C ALA A 14 30.40 12.46 -28.87
N ALA A 15 29.72 13.58 -29.18
CA ALA A 15 29.01 14.36 -28.15
C ALA A 15 27.86 13.58 -27.53
N SER A 16 27.15 12.76 -28.30
CA SER A 16 26.13 11.84 -27.81
C SER A 16 26.71 10.75 -26.88
N ASP A 17 27.88 10.24 -27.21
CA ASP A 17 28.55 9.21 -26.38
C ASP A 17 29.11 9.81 -25.08
N VAL A 18 29.67 11.00 -25.11
CA VAL A 18 30.12 11.73 -23.91
C VAL A 18 28.93 11.98 -22.96
N TYR A 19 27.82 12.47 -23.49
CA TYR A 19 26.61 12.70 -22.70
C TYR A 19 26.09 11.40 -22.06
N LYS A 20 26.01 10.30 -22.79
CA LYS A 20 25.60 8.99 -22.26
C LYS A 20 26.50 8.51 -21.14
N ARG A 21 27.83 8.64 -21.32
CA ARG A 21 28.80 8.28 -20.27
C ARG A 21 28.68 9.13 -19.03
N GLN A 22 28.42 10.44 -19.19
CA GLN A 22 28.19 11.35 -18.05
C GLN A 22 26.92 10.96 -17.28
N VAL A 23 25.82 10.67 -17.97
CA VAL A 23 24.56 10.26 -17.33
C VAL A 23 24.73 8.95 -16.58
N LEU A 24 25.33 7.94 -17.22
CA LEU A 24 25.58 6.65 -16.59
C LEU A 24 26.58 6.76 -15.44
N GLY A 25 27.66 7.53 -15.61
CA GLY A 25 28.66 7.77 -14.58
C GLY A 25 28.06 8.49 -13.36
N SER A 26 27.26 9.52 -13.58
CA SER A 26 26.55 10.23 -12.49
C SER A 26 25.59 9.32 -11.74
N GLY A 27 24.85 8.48 -12.48
CA GLY A 27 23.95 7.48 -11.87
C GLY A 27 24.72 6.47 -11.02
N LEU A 28 25.85 5.97 -11.52
CA LEU A 28 26.70 5.03 -10.78
C LEU A 28 27.29 5.67 -9.52
N VAL A 29 27.85 6.88 -9.64
CA VAL A 29 28.41 7.61 -8.49
C VAL A 29 27.33 7.87 -7.42
N GLY A 30 26.14 8.32 -7.85
CA GLY A 30 25.04 8.55 -6.92
C GLY A 30 24.58 7.26 -6.21
N ALA A 31 24.44 6.15 -6.95
CA ALA A 31 24.09 4.86 -6.38
C ALA A 31 25.12 4.35 -5.38
N LEU A 32 26.43 4.45 -5.71
CA LEU A 32 27.50 4.03 -4.81
C LEU A 32 27.58 4.93 -3.57
N ALA A 33 27.48 6.26 -3.74
CA ALA A 33 27.46 7.20 -2.62
C ALA A 33 26.31 6.92 -1.66
N TYR A 34 25.13 6.60 -2.17
CA TYR A 34 23.97 6.20 -1.34
C TYR A 34 24.23 4.86 -0.64
N THR A 35 24.69 3.84 -1.38
CA THR A 35 24.95 2.50 -0.85
C THR A 35 25.95 2.51 0.29
N PHE A 36 27.01 3.30 0.17
CA PHE A 36 28.10 3.38 1.16
C PHE A 36 27.95 4.56 2.13
N SER A 37 26.80 5.22 2.16
CA SER A 37 26.52 6.20 3.23
C SER A 37 26.28 5.48 4.55
N ASP A 38 26.77 6.04 5.65
CA ASP A 38 26.63 5.44 6.99
C ASP A 38 25.19 5.10 7.33
N SER A 39 24.27 6.04 7.13
CA SER A 39 22.84 5.85 7.46
C SER A 39 22.21 4.70 6.70
N PHE A 40 22.50 4.57 5.38
CA PHE A 40 21.92 3.48 4.59
C PHE A 40 22.60 2.15 4.89
N TRP A 41 23.93 2.14 5.08
CA TRP A 41 24.66 0.95 5.44
C TRP A 41 24.17 0.34 6.75
N PHE A 42 24.01 1.16 7.81
CA PHE A 42 23.42 0.71 9.07
C PHE A 42 22.02 0.13 8.87
N SER A 43 21.13 0.85 8.17
CA SER A 43 19.78 0.36 7.86
C SER A 43 19.75 -0.92 7.03
N ALA A 44 20.80 -1.19 6.24
CA ALA A 44 20.87 -2.39 5.40
C ALA A 44 21.36 -3.62 6.15
N VAL A 45 22.23 -3.45 7.17
CA VAL A 45 22.80 -4.57 7.95
C VAL A 45 22.00 -4.88 9.22
N GLU A 46 21.20 -3.92 9.69
CA GLU A 46 20.21 -4.19 10.74
C GLU A 46 19.09 -5.08 10.21
N GLY A 47 18.53 -5.94 11.06
CA GLY A 47 17.38 -6.79 10.71
C GLY A 47 16.06 -6.03 10.59
N GLU A 48 16.09 -4.80 10.05
CA GLU A 48 15.00 -3.85 9.96
C GLU A 48 14.43 -3.71 8.55
N VAL A 49 13.27 -3.10 8.44
CA VAL A 49 12.48 -2.99 7.20
C VAL A 49 12.98 -1.91 6.23
N TYR A 50 13.87 -1.01 6.68
CA TYR A 50 14.17 0.25 5.96
C TYR A 50 14.90 0.06 4.65
N ALA A 51 15.84 -0.88 4.56
CA ALA A 51 16.56 -1.16 3.32
C ALA A 51 15.62 -1.67 2.24
N MET A 52 14.75 -2.63 2.57
CA MET A 52 13.75 -3.17 1.64
C MET A 52 12.71 -2.10 1.28
N SER A 53 12.30 -1.26 2.21
CA SER A 53 11.39 -0.13 1.96
C SER A 53 12.00 0.89 1.00
N SER A 54 13.29 1.19 1.15
CA SER A 54 14.04 2.05 0.22
C SER A 54 14.11 1.47 -1.18
N LEU A 55 14.32 0.16 -1.30
CA LEU A 55 14.28 -0.56 -2.58
C LEU A 55 12.92 -0.43 -3.25
N PHE A 56 11.82 -0.70 -2.53
CA PHE A 56 10.46 -0.54 -3.09
C PHE A 56 10.17 0.89 -3.53
N THR A 57 10.61 1.87 -2.75
CA THR A 57 10.48 3.30 -3.10
C THR A 57 11.24 3.62 -4.40
N ALA A 58 12.50 3.18 -4.51
CA ALA A 58 13.34 3.42 -5.67
C ALA A 58 12.78 2.74 -6.94
N VAL A 59 12.37 1.46 -6.83
CA VAL A 59 11.81 0.71 -7.97
C VAL A 59 10.47 1.30 -8.40
N THR A 60 9.61 1.69 -7.47
CA THR A 60 8.33 2.35 -7.77
C THR A 60 8.56 3.68 -8.49
N PHE A 61 9.50 4.49 -8.01
CA PHE A 61 9.87 5.73 -8.66
C PHE A 61 10.48 5.50 -10.06
N TRP A 62 11.33 4.50 -10.22
CA TRP A 62 11.84 4.11 -11.52
C TRP A 62 10.72 3.69 -12.48
N CYS A 63 9.72 2.94 -12.03
CA CYS A 63 8.57 2.54 -12.83
C CYS A 63 7.75 3.75 -13.32
N ILE A 64 7.55 4.79 -12.49
CA ILE A 64 6.81 5.97 -12.93
C ILE A 64 7.61 6.78 -13.96
N MET A 65 8.94 6.85 -13.83
CA MET A 65 9.81 7.47 -14.83
C MET A 65 9.78 6.69 -16.15
N LYS A 66 9.72 5.35 -16.11
CA LYS A 66 9.52 4.51 -17.30
C LYS A 66 8.16 4.75 -17.94
N TRP A 67 7.11 4.86 -17.13
CA TRP A 67 5.79 5.22 -17.63
C TRP A 67 5.81 6.60 -18.32
N GLU A 68 6.44 7.58 -17.73
CA GLU A 68 6.54 8.94 -18.27
C GLU A 68 7.20 8.96 -19.65
N GLN A 69 8.30 8.19 -19.81
CA GLN A 69 8.99 8.05 -21.11
C GLN A 69 8.16 7.31 -22.16
N GLU A 70 7.29 6.41 -21.76
CA GLU A 70 6.50 5.56 -22.65
C GLU A 70 5.01 5.94 -22.68
N ALA A 71 4.59 7.02 -22.02
CA ALA A 71 3.18 7.35 -21.78
C ALA A 71 2.32 7.46 -23.05
N ASP A 72 2.93 7.73 -24.19
CA ASP A 72 2.26 7.88 -25.50
C ASP A 72 2.40 6.61 -26.37
N LYS A 73 3.07 5.56 -25.88
CA LYS A 73 3.21 4.27 -26.56
C LYS A 73 2.08 3.31 -26.19
N PRO A 74 1.76 2.35 -27.08
CA PRO A 74 0.86 1.26 -26.75
C PRO A 74 1.31 0.53 -25.47
N HIS A 75 0.37 0.13 -24.63
CA HIS A 75 0.62 -0.61 -23.38
C HIS A 75 1.43 0.12 -22.30
N ALA A 76 1.57 1.46 -22.36
CA ALA A 76 2.22 2.24 -21.31
C ALA A 76 1.60 2.01 -19.91
N SER A 77 0.29 1.76 -19.86
CA SER A 77 -0.44 1.46 -18.60
C SER A 77 0.11 0.25 -17.82
N ARG A 78 0.87 -0.64 -18.45
CA ARG A 78 1.54 -1.76 -17.76
C ARG A 78 2.42 -1.30 -16.60
N TRP A 79 3.07 -0.15 -16.73
CA TRP A 79 3.90 0.42 -15.66
C TRP A 79 3.05 0.86 -14.46
N LEU A 80 1.88 1.48 -14.71
CA LEU A 80 0.96 1.89 -13.65
C LEU A 80 0.39 0.67 -12.90
N VAL A 81 0.09 -0.40 -13.64
CA VAL A 81 -0.38 -1.67 -13.06
C VAL A 81 0.72 -2.32 -12.22
N LEU A 82 1.98 -2.33 -12.70
CA LEU A 82 3.13 -2.81 -11.94
C LEU A 82 3.37 -2.00 -10.67
N ILE A 83 3.23 -0.67 -10.74
CA ILE A 83 3.30 0.21 -9.56
C ILE A 83 2.26 -0.19 -8.51
N GLY A 84 1.02 -0.48 -8.92
CA GLY A 84 0.00 -0.99 -8.01
C GLY A 84 0.46 -2.25 -7.25
N TYR A 85 1.06 -3.20 -7.95
CA TYR A 85 1.61 -4.42 -7.35
C TYR A 85 2.75 -4.14 -6.37
N LEU A 86 3.71 -3.30 -6.77
CA LEU A 86 4.86 -2.94 -5.92
C LEU A 86 4.41 -2.20 -4.65
N ILE A 87 3.45 -1.30 -4.76
CA ILE A 87 2.84 -0.63 -3.61
C ILE A 87 2.18 -1.67 -2.70
N GLY A 88 1.40 -2.60 -3.25
CA GLY A 88 0.79 -3.68 -2.48
C GLY A 88 1.81 -4.54 -1.73
N LEU A 89 2.88 -4.98 -2.39
CA LEU A 89 3.98 -5.73 -1.76
C LEU A 89 4.66 -4.91 -0.65
N SER A 90 4.90 -3.63 -0.90
CA SER A 90 5.60 -2.77 0.05
C SER A 90 4.83 -2.55 1.35
N VAL A 91 3.51 -2.64 1.33
CA VAL A 91 2.67 -2.59 2.54
C VAL A 91 3.07 -3.71 3.52
N GLY A 92 3.44 -4.90 3.00
CA GLY A 92 3.95 -6.03 3.78
C GLY A 92 5.32 -5.79 4.42
N VAL A 93 6.03 -4.75 4.00
CA VAL A 93 7.36 -4.38 4.52
C VAL A 93 7.26 -3.10 5.36
N HIS A 94 6.87 -1.99 4.71
CA HIS A 94 6.74 -0.70 5.38
C HIS A 94 5.93 0.27 4.52
N LEU A 95 5.15 1.15 5.15
CA LEU A 95 4.25 2.09 4.46
C LEU A 95 4.98 3.28 3.79
N LEU A 96 6.29 3.41 3.95
CA LEU A 96 7.06 4.56 3.44
C LEU A 96 6.93 4.73 1.92
N SER A 97 6.91 3.62 1.16
CA SER A 97 6.77 3.67 -0.29
C SER A 97 5.44 4.28 -0.77
N LEU A 98 4.41 4.32 0.06
CA LEU A 98 3.14 5.00 -0.26
C LEU A 98 3.34 6.50 -0.50
N LEU A 99 4.37 7.11 0.11
CA LEU A 99 4.70 8.52 -0.09
C LEU A 99 5.13 8.84 -1.54
N THR A 100 5.39 7.83 -2.36
CA THR A 100 5.62 8.03 -3.80
C THR A 100 4.33 8.39 -4.56
N ILE A 101 3.14 8.08 -4.02
CA ILE A 101 1.84 8.32 -4.68
C ILE A 101 1.65 9.79 -5.07
N PRO A 102 1.88 10.79 -4.21
CA PRO A 102 1.79 12.20 -4.60
C PRO A 102 2.76 12.58 -5.72
N ALA A 103 4.00 12.09 -5.66
CA ALA A 103 5.00 12.34 -6.71
C ALA A 103 4.55 11.73 -8.06
N MET A 104 4.03 10.51 -8.04
CA MET A 104 3.48 9.86 -9.24
C MET A 104 2.30 10.62 -9.84
N GLY A 105 1.39 11.11 -8.99
CA GLY A 105 0.25 11.90 -9.44
C GLY A 105 0.68 13.21 -10.08
N MET A 106 1.73 13.86 -9.56
CA MET A 106 2.30 15.06 -10.16
C MET A 106 2.98 14.78 -11.50
N ILE A 107 3.78 13.71 -11.61
CA ILE A 107 4.39 13.28 -12.88
C ILE A 107 3.31 12.97 -13.91
N TYR A 108 2.23 12.27 -13.50
CA TYR A 108 1.10 11.98 -14.37
C TYR A 108 0.44 13.27 -14.88
N TYR A 109 0.19 14.25 -14.01
CA TYR A 109 -0.41 15.52 -14.37
C TYR A 109 0.46 16.28 -15.39
N PHE A 110 1.74 16.48 -15.11
CA PHE A 110 2.64 17.22 -16.01
C PHE A 110 2.87 16.51 -17.36
N LYS A 111 2.69 15.18 -17.40
CA LYS A 111 2.81 14.44 -18.67
C LYS A 111 1.56 14.51 -19.53
N LYS A 112 0.36 14.53 -18.92
CA LYS A 112 -0.92 14.37 -19.65
C LYS A 112 -1.71 15.67 -19.81
N TYR A 113 -1.38 16.70 -19.05
CA TYR A 113 -2.12 17.96 -19.05
C TYR A 113 -1.18 19.15 -19.21
N GLU A 114 -1.70 20.24 -19.78
CA GLU A 114 -0.99 21.52 -19.83
C GLU A 114 -0.88 22.12 -18.43
N TYR A 115 0.27 22.76 -18.17
CA TYR A 115 0.52 23.39 -16.88
C TYR A 115 -0.46 24.51 -16.58
N SER A 116 -1.06 24.47 -15.42
CA SER A 116 -1.75 25.61 -14.81
C SER A 116 -1.62 25.55 -13.29
N LYS A 117 -1.55 26.72 -12.62
CA LYS A 117 -1.45 26.76 -11.14
C LYS A 117 -2.59 26.02 -10.45
N VAL A 118 -3.82 26.22 -10.93
CA VAL A 118 -5.02 25.54 -10.40
C VAL A 118 -4.97 24.04 -10.69
N GLY A 119 -4.55 23.65 -11.90
CA GLY A 119 -4.38 22.24 -12.27
C GLY A 119 -3.35 21.53 -11.40
N THR A 120 -2.22 22.17 -11.13
CA THR A 120 -1.16 21.65 -10.25
C THR A 120 -1.68 21.40 -8.82
N ILE A 121 -2.40 22.39 -8.25
CA ILE A 121 -3.00 22.24 -6.92
C ILE A 121 -4.02 21.10 -6.91
N LYS A 122 -4.91 21.03 -7.91
CA LYS A 122 -5.89 19.93 -8.02
C LYS A 122 -5.21 18.56 -8.12
N ALA A 123 -4.15 18.45 -8.92
CA ALA A 123 -3.40 17.21 -9.08
C ALA A 123 -2.75 16.79 -7.76
N PHE A 124 -2.12 17.72 -7.04
CA PHE A 124 -1.51 17.46 -5.74
C PHE A 124 -2.57 17.01 -4.71
N VAL A 125 -3.65 17.77 -4.56
CA VAL A 125 -4.73 17.44 -3.62
C VAL A 125 -5.36 16.08 -3.95
N SER A 126 -5.64 15.81 -5.23
CA SER A 126 -6.18 14.51 -5.66
C SER A 126 -5.22 13.36 -5.32
N SER A 127 -3.92 13.56 -5.49
CA SER A 127 -2.90 12.57 -5.17
C SER A 127 -2.80 12.32 -3.67
N MET A 128 -2.94 13.36 -2.85
CA MET A 128 -3.01 13.25 -1.39
C MET A 128 -4.28 12.52 -0.94
N ILE A 129 -5.41 12.76 -1.59
CA ILE A 129 -6.66 12.03 -1.35
C ILE A 129 -6.47 10.54 -1.70
N ILE A 130 -5.84 10.23 -2.82
CA ILE A 130 -5.56 8.83 -3.20
C ILE A 130 -4.65 8.16 -2.15
N LEU A 131 -3.59 8.84 -1.71
CA LEU A 131 -2.74 8.34 -0.63
C LEU A 131 -3.55 8.06 0.64
N GLY A 132 -4.39 9.00 1.06
CA GLY A 132 -5.27 8.85 2.23
C GLY A 132 -6.26 7.68 2.07
N LEU A 133 -6.86 7.52 0.90
CA LEU A 133 -7.76 6.39 0.60
C LEU A 133 -7.03 5.04 0.66
N VAL A 134 -5.83 4.95 0.09
CA VAL A 134 -5.04 3.71 0.15
C VAL A 134 -4.70 3.38 1.60
N GLN A 135 -4.16 4.33 2.35
CA GLN A 135 -3.67 4.11 3.70
C GLN A 135 -4.77 3.93 4.74
N ALA A 136 -5.83 4.74 4.68
CA ALA A 136 -6.87 4.76 5.72
C ALA A 136 -8.09 3.88 5.39
N VAL A 137 -8.33 3.59 4.12
CA VAL A 137 -9.53 2.84 3.69
C VAL A 137 -9.19 1.48 3.11
N ILE A 138 -8.28 1.40 2.11
CA ILE A 138 -8.04 0.15 1.39
C ILE A 138 -7.28 -0.85 2.28
N ILE A 139 -6.16 -0.42 2.86
CA ILE A 139 -5.30 -1.30 3.66
C ILE A 139 -6.05 -1.84 4.90
N PRO A 140 -6.55 -1.02 5.84
CA PRO A 140 -7.25 -1.54 7.00
C PRO A 140 -8.64 -2.07 6.64
N GLY A 141 -9.29 -1.51 5.63
CA GLY A 141 -10.64 -1.90 5.20
C GLY A 141 -10.69 -3.30 4.63
N ALA A 142 -9.72 -3.71 3.83
CA ALA A 142 -9.66 -5.05 3.28
C ALA A 142 -9.70 -6.12 4.38
N VAL A 143 -8.82 -6.01 5.38
CA VAL A 143 -8.76 -6.98 6.49
C VAL A 143 -9.95 -6.84 7.44
N SER A 144 -10.43 -5.62 7.68
CA SER A 144 -11.63 -5.40 8.50
C SER A 144 -12.86 -6.06 7.88
N LEU A 145 -13.02 -6.00 6.56
CA LEU A 145 -14.11 -6.66 5.86
C LEU A 145 -13.99 -8.18 5.90
N ILE A 146 -12.79 -8.74 5.72
CA ILE A 146 -12.57 -10.19 5.87
C ILE A 146 -13.05 -10.64 7.27
N SER A 147 -12.60 -9.97 8.33
CA SER A 147 -12.98 -10.30 9.71
C SER A 147 -14.49 -10.18 9.95
N LYS A 148 -15.13 -9.13 9.42
CA LYS A 148 -16.60 -8.96 9.54
C LYS A 148 -17.38 -10.05 8.80
N PHE A 149 -16.93 -10.42 7.58
CA PHE A 149 -17.51 -11.53 6.84
C PHE A 149 -17.37 -12.84 7.62
N GLU A 150 -16.19 -13.11 8.16
CA GLU A 150 -15.93 -14.30 8.96
C GLU A 150 -16.87 -14.38 10.16
N LEU A 151 -16.93 -13.33 10.98
CA LEU A 151 -17.81 -13.28 12.15
C LEU A 151 -19.30 -13.39 11.77
N PHE A 152 -19.73 -12.77 10.69
CA PHE A 152 -21.11 -12.85 10.24
C PHE A 152 -21.48 -14.26 9.78
N PHE A 153 -20.69 -14.87 8.89
CA PHE A 153 -21.01 -16.19 8.34
C PHE A 153 -20.86 -17.30 9.39
N VAL A 154 -19.89 -17.21 10.28
CA VAL A 154 -19.69 -18.22 11.34
C VAL A 154 -20.66 -18.02 12.49
N ASN A 155 -20.74 -16.80 13.06
CA ASN A 155 -21.51 -16.59 14.28
C ASN A 155 -23.02 -16.44 14.05
N THR A 156 -23.42 -15.78 12.93
CA THR A 156 -24.83 -15.50 12.65
C THR A 156 -25.47 -16.57 11.79
N ILE A 157 -24.80 -17.01 10.70
CA ILE A 157 -25.35 -18.01 9.79
C ILE A 157 -25.07 -19.44 10.29
N GLY A 158 -23.99 -19.64 11.05
CA GLY A 158 -23.61 -20.94 11.62
C GLY A 158 -22.78 -21.81 10.66
N LEU A 159 -22.06 -21.19 9.71
CA LEU A 159 -21.16 -21.91 8.81
C LEU A 159 -19.84 -22.26 9.53
N PRO A 160 -19.06 -23.23 9.04
CA PRO A 160 -17.76 -23.58 9.59
C PRO A 160 -16.77 -22.41 9.57
N PHE A 161 -15.76 -22.45 10.43
CA PHE A 161 -14.66 -21.48 10.44
C PHE A 161 -14.02 -21.33 9.04
N ASN A 162 -13.59 -20.13 8.71
CA ASN A 162 -13.01 -19.70 7.44
C ASN A 162 -14.01 -19.60 6.26
N SER A 163 -15.28 -19.96 6.41
CA SER A 163 -16.26 -19.85 5.34
C SER A 163 -16.54 -18.39 4.95
N GLY A 164 -16.62 -17.48 5.91
CA GLY A 164 -16.76 -16.04 5.65
C GLY A 164 -15.58 -15.47 4.88
N THR A 165 -14.37 -15.88 5.21
CA THR A 165 -13.14 -15.53 4.52
C THR A 165 -13.15 -15.98 3.06
N ILE A 166 -13.55 -17.23 2.80
CA ILE A 166 -13.67 -17.77 1.43
C ILE A 166 -14.72 -16.99 0.63
N ILE A 167 -15.89 -16.76 1.22
CA ILE A 167 -16.97 -16.00 0.56
C ILE A 167 -16.53 -14.57 0.22
N TYR A 168 -15.79 -13.93 1.12
CA TYR A 168 -15.22 -12.60 0.87
C TYR A 168 -14.28 -12.59 -0.34
N PHE A 169 -13.35 -13.55 -0.42
CA PHE A 169 -12.43 -13.63 -1.56
C PHE A 169 -13.17 -13.90 -2.87
N LEU A 170 -14.16 -14.79 -2.87
CA LEU A 170 -14.99 -15.04 -4.05
C LEU A 170 -15.77 -13.79 -4.49
N ALA A 171 -16.31 -13.03 -3.54
CA ALA A 171 -17.00 -11.78 -3.83
C ALA A 171 -16.07 -10.72 -4.44
N ILE A 172 -14.83 -10.55 -3.90
CA ILE A 172 -13.83 -9.64 -4.47
C ILE A 172 -13.41 -10.07 -5.88
N ILE A 173 -13.08 -11.34 -6.07
CA ILE A 173 -12.68 -11.88 -7.39
C ILE A 173 -13.82 -11.67 -8.40
N GLY A 174 -15.06 -11.98 -8.01
CA GLY A 174 -16.24 -11.76 -8.84
C GLY A 174 -16.44 -10.28 -9.19
N SER A 175 -16.31 -9.39 -8.21
CA SER A 175 -16.46 -7.92 -8.41
C SER A 175 -15.39 -7.35 -9.34
N ILE A 176 -14.14 -7.74 -9.15
CA ILE A 176 -13.02 -7.31 -10.00
C ILE A 176 -13.22 -7.84 -11.43
N THR A 177 -13.54 -9.14 -11.58
CA THR A 177 -13.77 -9.76 -12.87
C THR A 177 -14.92 -9.08 -13.61
N PHE A 178 -16.04 -8.85 -12.93
CA PHE A 178 -17.17 -8.10 -13.48
C PHE A 178 -16.77 -6.70 -13.91
N GLY A 179 -16.06 -5.96 -13.07
CA GLY A 179 -15.57 -4.61 -13.36
C GLY A 179 -14.66 -4.56 -14.59
N LEU A 180 -13.73 -5.52 -14.71
CA LEU A 180 -12.82 -5.63 -15.87
C LEU A 180 -13.58 -5.93 -17.17
N ILE A 181 -14.51 -6.88 -17.14
CA ILE A 181 -15.34 -7.22 -18.29
C ILE A 181 -16.22 -6.03 -18.70
N TYR A 182 -16.89 -5.40 -17.73
CA TYR A 182 -17.75 -4.25 -17.97
C TYR A 182 -16.98 -3.08 -18.58
N THR A 183 -15.84 -2.70 -17.98
CA THR A 183 -15.04 -1.56 -18.46
C THR A 183 -14.41 -1.82 -19.82
N LYS A 184 -13.99 -3.07 -20.09
CA LYS A 184 -13.50 -3.48 -21.41
C LYS A 184 -14.60 -3.41 -22.47
N LYS A 185 -15.80 -3.95 -22.17
CA LYS A 185 -16.96 -3.94 -23.09
C LYS A 185 -17.41 -2.51 -23.46
N HIS A 186 -17.29 -1.57 -22.50
CA HIS A 186 -17.71 -0.17 -22.70
C HIS A 186 -16.54 0.76 -23.07
N ASN A 187 -15.39 0.24 -23.45
CA ASN A 187 -14.18 1.00 -23.84
C ASN A 187 -13.73 2.06 -22.80
N LYS A 188 -13.97 1.78 -21.50
CA LYS A 188 -13.58 2.66 -20.38
C LYS A 188 -12.12 2.40 -19.94
N VAL A 189 -11.16 2.78 -20.79
CA VAL A 189 -9.73 2.43 -20.61
C VAL A 189 -9.18 2.88 -19.27
N VAL A 190 -9.46 4.10 -18.83
CA VAL A 190 -8.97 4.64 -17.54
C VAL A 190 -9.48 3.80 -16.36
N TRP A 191 -10.77 3.48 -16.34
CA TRP A 191 -11.37 2.66 -15.29
C TRP A 191 -10.86 1.21 -15.33
N ASN A 192 -10.64 0.67 -16.52
CA ASN A 192 -10.05 -0.67 -16.66
C ASN A 192 -8.64 -0.72 -16.07
N THR A 193 -7.80 0.26 -16.39
CA THR A 193 -6.45 0.38 -15.82
C THR A 193 -6.49 0.58 -14.31
N ALA A 194 -7.42 1.38 -13.79
CA ALA A 194 -7.58 1.59 -12.34
C ALA A 194 -7.97 0.30 -11.62
N ILE A 195 -8.92 -0.48 -12.17
CA ILE A 195 -9.31 -1.78 -11.60
C ILE A 195 -8.16 -2.78 -11.67
N LEU A 196 -7.40 -2.83 -12.76
CA LEU A 196 -6.20 -3.66 -12.87
C LEU A 196 -5.14 -3.25 -11.83
N GLY A 197 -4.90 -1.95 -11.66
CA GLY A 197 -3.98 -1.44 -10.66
C GLY A 197 -4.42 -1.82 -9.23
N MET A 198 -5.71 -1.68 -8.94
CA MET A 198 -6.29 -2.09 -7.66
C MET A 198 -6.18 -3.61 -7.44
N MET A 199 -6.48 -4.41 -8.45
CA MET A 199 -6.31 -5.86 -8.40
C MET A 199 -4.86 -6.23 -8.07
N MET A 200 -3.90 -5.62 -8.75
CA MET A 200 -2.49 -5.90 -8.53
C MET A 200 -2.01 -5.38 -7.16
N LEU A 201 -2.54 -4.27 -6.67
CA LEU A 201 -2.29 -3.81 -5.30
C LEU A 201 -2.79 -4.83 -4.29
N LEU A 202 -4.01 -5.36 -4.44
CA LEU A 202 -4.56 -6.39 -3.55
C LEU A 202 -3.78 -7.70 -3.62
N ILE A 203 -3.31 -8.10 -4.81
CA ILE A 203 -2.43 -9.27 -4.98
C ILE A 203 -1.09 -9.05 -4.24
N GLY A 204 -0.46 -7.88 -4.40
CA GLY A 204 0.76 -7.54 -3.64
C GLY A 204 0.51 -7.53 -2.14
N TYR A 205 -0.58 -6.91 -1.71
CA TYR A 205 -0.97 -6.83 -0.30
C TYR A 205 -1.31 -8.21 0.30
N SER A 206 -1.78 -9.16 -0.50
CA SER A 206 -2.05 -10.53 -0.02
C SER A 206 -0.80 -11.26 0.50
N SER A 207 0.41 -10.73 0.26
CA SER A 207 1.63 -11.21 0.91
C SER A 207 1.54 -11.19 2.45
N PHE A 208 0.71 -10.33 3.03
CA PHE A 208 0.38 -10.37 4.47
C PHE A 208 -0.24 -11.69 4.95
N ALA A 209 -0.86 -12.46 4.07
CA ALA A 209 -1.38 -13.77 4.42
C ALA A 209 -0.30 -14.75 4.92
N ILE A 210 0.98 -14.47 4.63
CA ILE A 210 2.10 -15.25 5.18
C ILE A 210 2.14 -15.20 6.71
N LEU A 211 1.67 -14.13 7.34
CA LEU A 211 1.58 -14.03 8.80
C LEU A 211 0.61 -15.09 9.34
N VAL A 212 -0.56 -15.22 8.72
CA VAL A 212 -1.56 -16.23 9.10
C VAL A 212 -1.00 -17.65 8.89
N VAL A 213 -0.34 -17.90 7.76
CA VAL A 213 0.28 -19.20 7.48
C VAL A 213 1.37 -19.54 8.48
N ARG A 214 2.20 -18.56 8.85
CA ARG A 214 3.28 -18.74 9.82
C ARG A 214 2.75 -18.95 11.25
N SER A 215 1.75 -18.18 11.67
CA SER A 215 1.09 -18.32 12.96
C SER A 215 0.48 -19.72 13.12
N ASN A 216 -0.23 -20.23 12.12
CA ASN A 216 -0.79 -21.59 12.14
C ASN A 216 0.29 -22.71 12.21
N ALA A 217 1.56 -22.42 11.95
CA ALA A 217 2.67 -23.34 12.12
C ALA A 217 3.22 -23.35 13.55
N ASN A 218 2.65 -22.60 14.49
CA ASN A 218 3.01 -22.49 15.89
C ASN A 218 4.53 -22.27 16.10
N PRO A 219 5.12 -21.18 15.55
CA PRO A 219 6.54 -20.90 15.75
C PRO A 219 6.83 -20.57 17.23
N PRO A 220 8.09 -20.69 17.68
CA PRO A 220 8.46 -20.39 19.06
C PRO A 220 8.13 -18.97 19.52
N ILE A 221 8.10 -18.01 18.57
CA ILE A 221 7.66 -16.63 18.79
C ILE A 221 6.52 -16.36 17.82
N ASP A 222 5.31 -16.24 18.36
CA ASP A 222 4.08 -15.95 17.62
C ASP A 222 3.34 -14.78 18.28
N GLU A 223 3.75 -13.57 17.96
CA GLU A 223 3.21 -12.38 18.61
C GLU A 223 1.76 -12.12 18.16
N ASN A 224 0.87 -12.06 19.15
CA ASN A 224 -0.58 -11.88 19.00
C ASN A 224 -1.32 -12.98 18.24
N ASN A 225 -0.68 -14.07 17.91
CA ASN A 225 -1.26 -15.28 17.33
C ASN A 225 -2.30 -14.98 16.22
N PRO A 226 -1.89 -14.37 15.09
CA PRO A 226 -2.80 -14.00 13.99
C PRO A 226 -3.16 -15.20 13.11
N GLU A 227 -3.71 -16.28 13.69
CA GLU A 227 -4.03 -17.54 12.99
C GLU A 227 -5.17 -17.43 11.99
N ASP A 228 -6.00 -16.40 12.09
CA ASP A 228 -7.18 -16.22 11.26
C ASP A 228 -7.45 -14.75 10.93
N ALA A 229 -8.52 -14.51 10.19
CA ALA A 229 -8.90 -13.15 9.75
C ALA A 229 -9.22 -12.21 10.92
N VAL A 230 -9.72 -12.73 12.04
CA VAL A 230 -10.07 -11.92 13.21
C VAL A 230 -8.81 -11.54 13.99
N GLY A 231 -7.92 -12.50 14.25
CA GLY A 231 -6.61 -12.28 14.86
C GLY A 231 -5.72 -11.36 14.01
N LEU A 232 -5.70 -11.57 12.69
CA LEU A 232 -4.97 -10.71 11.76
C LEU A 232 -5.44 -9.25 11.81
N LEU A 233 -6.74 -9.00 11.95
CA LEU A 233 -7.26 -7.63 12.08
C LEU A 233 -6.72 -6.95 13.35
N SER A 234 -6.77 -7.65 14.47
CA SER A 234 -6.26 -7.14 15.76
C SER A 234 -4.76 -6.85 15.69
N TYR A 235 -3.98 -7.73 15.06
CA TYR A 235 -2.56 -7.55 14.80
C TYR A 235 -2.29 -6.29 13.95
N LEU A 236 -2.96 -6.13 12.81
CA LEU A 236 -2.74 -4.99 11.90
C LEU A 236 -3.18 -3.66 12.47
N LYS A 237 -4.23 -3.65 13.29
CA LYS A 237 -4.67 -2.46 14.03
C LYS A 237 -3.77 -2.13 15.22
N ARG A 238 -2.78 -2.98 15.52
CA ARG A 238 -1.89 -2.82 16.67
C ARG A 238 -2.65 -2.62 17.98
N GLU A 239 -3.78 -3.31 18.13
CA GLU A 239 -4.71 -3.10 19.25
C GLU A 239 -4.08 -3.39 20.61
N GLN A 240 -3.03 -4.23 20.66
CA GLN A 240 -2.27 -4.52 21.87
C GLN A 240 -1.52 -3.31 22.46
N TYR A 241 -1.26 -2.29 21.63
CA TYR A 241 -0.53 -1.10 22.08
C TYR A 241 -1.47 0.06 22.49
N GLY A 242 -2.77 -0.20 22.55
CA GLY A 242 -3.79 0.80 22.90
C GLY A 242 -4.13 1.76 21.75
N SER A 243 -4.86 2.82 22.08
CA SER A 243 -5.26 3.86 21.13
C SER A 243 -4.32 5.04 21.18
N TRP A 244 -3.96 5.56 20.01
CA TRP A 244 -3.12 6.75 19.87
C TRP A 244 -3.95 7.88 19.27
N PRO A 245 -4.44 8.84 20.07
CA PRO A 245 -5.21 9.96 19.56
C PRO A 245 -4.30 10.88 18.72
N ILE A 246 -4.77 11.25 17.52
CA ILE A 246 -3.96 12.03 16.56
C ILE A 246 -4.13 13.53 16.79
N VAL A 247 -5.34 13.98 17.16
CA VAL A 247 -5.68 15.40 17.24
C VAL A 247 -5.83 15.87 18.68
N TYR A 248 -6.47 15.09 19.52
CA TYR A 248 -6.72 15.42 20.92
C TYR A 248 -6.50 14.17 21.77
N GLY A 249 -5.68 14.27 22.79
CA GLY A 249 -5.34 13.14 23.67
C GLY A 249 -4.73 13.60 24.99
N GLN A 250 -4.50 12.64 25.88
CA GLN A 250 -3.94 12.88 27.19
C GLN A 250 -2.44 13.19 27.10
N HIS A 251 -1.93 14.00 28.04
CA HIS A 251 -0.50 14.16 28.27
C HIS A 251 0.11 12.88 28.83
N PHE A 252 1.42 12.67 28.64
CA PHE A 252 2.15 11.49 29.14
C PHE A 252 2.04 11.28 30.66
N ASN A 253 1.85 12.36 31.44
CA ASN A 253 1.73 12.37 32.88
C ASN A 253 0.29 12.65 33.36
N ALA A 254 -0.71 12.55 32.49
CA ALA A 254 -2.11 12.75 32.87
C ALA A 254 -2.52 11.66 33.89
N LYS A 255 -3.20 12.07 34.94
CA LYS A 255 -3.78 11.14 35.91
C LYS A 255 -5.04 10.51 35.27
N LEU A 256 -5.22 9.23 35.51
CA LEU A 256 -6.45 8.55 35.12
C LEU A 256 -7.62 9.04 35.96
N ASP A 257 -8.83 8.96 35.39
CA ASP A 257 -10.06 9.25 36.14
C ASP A 257 -10.13 8.34 37.37
N SER A 258 -10.42 8.93 38.52
CA SER A 258 -10.44 8.22 39.81
C SER A 258 -11.65 7.31 39.99
N ARG A 259 -12.73 7.53 39.21
CA ARG A 259 -13.98 6.76 39.28
C ARG A 259 -14.01 5.64 38.24
N GLU A 260 -13.68 6.00 36.99
CA GLU A 260 -13.71 5.07 35.84
C GLU A 260 -12.40 5.20 35.04
N PRO A 261 -11.29 4.64 35.55
CA PRO A 261 -9.97 4.77 34.90
C PRO A 261 -9.87 4.10 33.53
N TYR A 262 -10.79 3.18 33.22
CA TYR A 262 -10.82 2.42 31.98
C TYR A 262 -12.23 2.31 31.42
N ILE A 263 -12.35 2.43 30.11
CA ILE A 263 -13.56 2.12 29.34
C ILE A 263 -13.34 0.91 28.44
N ASP A 264 -14.42 0.17 28.20
CA ASP A 264 -14.37 -0.97 27.30
C ASP A 264 -14.09 -0.51 25.85
N GLY A 265 -13.07 -1.10 25.25
CA GLY A 265 -12.71 -0.93 23.83
C GLY A 265 -13.18 -2.10 22.97
N ASN A 266 -12.38 -2.43 21.95
CA ASN A 266 -12.70 -3.51 21.02
C ASN A 266 -12.76 -4.87 21.72
N PRO A 267 -13.72 -5.75 21.34
CA PRO A 267 -13.80 -7.10 21.86
C PRO A 267 -12.61 -7.96 21.39
N ILE A 268 -12.14 -8.83 22.28
CA ILE A 268 -11.14 -9.84 21.97
C ILE A 268 -11.88 -11.16 21.73
N TYR A 269 -11.72 -11.69 20.51
CA TYR A 269 -12.37 -12.92 20.09
C TYR A 269 -11.45 -14.13 20.23
N ALA A 270 -12.02 -15.27 20.56
CA ALA A 270 -11.38 -16.59 20.47
C ALA A 270 -12.30 -17.59 19.79
N LYS A 271 -11.72 -18.61 19.17
CA LYS A 271 -12.48 -19.73 18.59
C LYS A 271 -12.93 -20.67 19.71
N ASP A 272 -14.22 -20.98 19.75
CA ASP A 272 -14.78 -22.07 20.57
C ASP A 272 -15.07 -23.25 19.64
N GLU A 273 -14.14 -24.18 19.55
CA GLU A 273 -14.22 -25.36 18.69
C GLU A 273 -15.45 -26.23 19.01
N LYS A 274 -15.86 -26.27 20.30
CA LYS A 274 -17.03 -27.06 20.72
C LYS A 274 -18.34 -26.45 20.25
N LYS A 275 -18.43 -25.13 20.22
CA LYS A 275 -19.62 -24.41 19.76
C LYS A 275 -19.57 -24.09 18.26
N GLY A 276 -18.41 -24.21 17.60
CA GLY A 276 -18.20 -23.82 16.22
C GLY A 276 -18.39 -22.33 15.98
N LYS A 277 -18.04 -21.48 16.95
CA LYS A 277 -18.28 -20.02 16.92
C LYS A 277 -17.12 -19.24 17.53
N TYR A 278 -16.97 -17.99 17.13
CA TYR A 278 -16.15 -17.02 17.83
C TYR A 278 -16.88 -16.49 19.05
N ILE A 279 -16.24 -16.55 20.21
CA ILE A 279 -16.73 -16.00 21.47
C ILE A 279 -15.90 -14.80 21.88
N ILE A 280 -16.52 -13.84 22.55
CA ILE A 280 -15.80 -12.73 23.17
C ILE A 280 -15.27 -13.23 24.52
N ILE A 281 -13.96 -13.26 24.67
CA ILE A 281 -13.29 -13.70 25.90
C ILE A 281 -12.97 -12.54 26.83
N ASP A 282 -12.76 -11.34 26.26
CA ASP A 282 -12.46 -10.11 27.00
C ASP A 282 -12.73 -8.90 26.10
N LYS A 283 -12.59 -7.71 26.67
CA LYS A 283 -12.59 -6.43 25.96
C LYS A 283 -11.33 -5.66 26.30
N ARG A 284 -10.72 -5.05 25.29
CA ARG A 284 -9.57 -4.17 25.52
C ARG A 284 -9.97 -3.02 26.43
N LYS A 285 -9.07 -2.61 27.31
CA LYS A 285 -9.28 -1.48 28.20
C LYS A 285 -8.58 -0.25 27.66
N ASN A 286 -9.35 0.80 27.37
CA ASN A 286 -8.82 2.10 27.02
C ASN A 286 -8.77 2.97 28.27
N THR A 287 -7.66 3.70 28.46
CA THR A 287 -7.50 4.61 29.60
C THR A 287 -8.37 5.85 29.42
N VAL A 288 -8.95 6.31 30.53
CA VAL A 288 -9.70 7.58 30.62
C VAL A 288 -8.85 8.56 31.41
N PRO A 289 -8.40 9.67 30.78
CA PRO A 289 -7.61 10.69 31.46
C PRO A 289 -8.45 11.58 32.36
#